data_3002480584262983a9179c5c81c183f3
#
_entry.id   3002480584262983a9179c5c81c183f3
#
_cell.length_a   1.000
_cell.length_b   1.000
_cell.length_c   1.000
_cell.angle_alpha   90.00
_cell.angle_beta   90.00
_cell.angle_gamma   90.00
#
_symmetry.space_group_name_H-M   'P 1'
#
loop_
_entity.id
_entity.type
_entity.pdbx_description
1 polymer ?
#
loop_
_entity_poly.entity_id
_entity_poly.type
_entity_poly.pdbx_seq_one_letter_code
_entity_poly.pdbx_strand_id
1 'polypeptide(L)'
;MSLTKQNLKNLLPSSTLLINEICKDLTKKGKTVYQFGFGQSPFPVPRSIVQALKDNAHQKDYLPSKGLLELRKSVSNFLTNKGYKDLNHENIIIGPGSKELMFLLQIAFDGEIILPVPSWVSYAPQAIIAKNKYHWIQTEKNTNWHISPEHIDKIASEIESENKLIILNSPNNPSGTNIHLLKELGEVFTKHNFTVLSDEIYSELYFKDNYKSISHFHKN
;
A
#
# COMPACT_ATOMS: atom_id res chain seq x y z
N MET A 1 16.42 -7.03 -31.88
CA MET A 1 15.39 -6.08 -31.33
C MET A 1 15.02 -6.51 -29.93
N SER A 2 14.91 -5.60 -28.98
CA SER A 2 14.45 -5.93 -27.62
C SER A 2 12.93 -6.12 -27.63
N LEU A 3 12.45 -7.25 -27.09
CA LEU A 3 11.02 -7.54 -26.91
C LEU A 3 10.43 -6.81 -25.70
N THR A 4 11.28 -6.19 -24.88
CA THR A 4 10.87 -5.48 -23.65
C THR A 4 10.42 -4.06 -23.98
N LYS A 5 9.30 -3.64 -23.39
CA LYS A 5 8.79 -2.26 -23.50
C LYS A 5 9.83 -1.25 -23.01
N GLN A 6 9.91 -0.07 -23.65
CA GLN A 6 10.93 0.94 -23.37
C GLN A 6 10.91 1.41 -21.91
N ASN A 7 9.73 1.62 -21.32
CA ASN A 7 9.57 2.05 -19.94
C ASN A 7 10.02 1.01 -18.90
N LEU A 8 10.27 -0.24 -19.31
CA LEU A 8 10.70 -1.33 -18.41
C LEU A 8 12.21 -1.55 -18.42
N LYS A 9 12.94 -0.96 -19.36
CA LYS A 9 14.38 -1.22 -19.53
C LYS A 9 15.23 -0.84 -18.33
N ASN A 10 14.81 0.17 -17.57
CA ASN A 10 15.53 0.71 -16.43
C ASN A 10 14.96 0.25 -15.09
N LEU A 11 13.97 -0.67 -15.08
CA LEU A 11 13.47 -1.25 -13.83
C LEU A 11 14.52 -2.19 -13.24
N LEU A 12 14.93 -1.88 -12.02
CA LEU A 12 15.83 -2.73 -11.26
C LEU A 12 15.06 -3.83 -10.52
N PRO A 13 15.71 -4.98 -10.24
CA PRO A 13 15.14 -5.99 -9.34
C PRO A 13 14.78 -5.38 -7.98
N SER A 14 13.81 -5.98 -7.28
CA SER A 14 13.44 -5.54 -5.93
C SER A 14 14.66 -5.62 -5.01
N SER A 15 15.05 -4.50 -4.40
CA SER A 15 16.19 -4.42 -3.48
C SER A 15 16.04 -5.35 -2.28
N THR A 16 14.82 -5.57 -1.80
CA THR A 16 14.52 -6.50 -0.69
C THR A 16 14.77 -7.96 -1.10
N LEU A 17 14.41 -8.36 -2.33
CA LEU A 17 14.71 -9.69 -2.84
C LEU A 17 16.21 -9.89 -3.01
N LEU A 18 16.90 -8.92 -3.58
CA LEU A 18 18.35 -8.96 -3.78
C LEU A 18 19.10 -9.10 -2.44
N ILE A 19 18.74 -8.31 -1.42
CA ILE A 19 19.33 -8.42 -0.09
C ILE A 19 19.14 -9.82 0.49
N ASN A 20 17.94 -10.40 0.34
CA ASN A 20 17.67 -11.76 0.82
C ASN A 20 18.53 -12.82 0.12
N GLU A 21 18.74 -12.71 -1.18
CA GLU A 21 19.63 -13.60 -1.94
C GLU A 21 21.08 -13.46 -1.46
N ILE A 22 21.56 -12.23 -1.29
CA ILE A 22 22.90 -11.96 -0.75
C ILE A 22 23.07 -12.58 0.65
N CYS A 23 22.09 -12.41 1.53
CA CYS A 23 22.11 -13.02 2.87
C CYS A 23 22.20 -14.55 2.81
N LYS A 24 21.41 -15.18 1.95
CA LYS A 24 21.45 -16.64 1.77
C LYS A 24 22.83 -17.13 1.27
N ASP A 25 23.42 -16.41 0.32
CA ASP A 25 24.73 -16.76 -0.22
C ASP A 25 25.87 -16.59 0.81
N LEU A 26 25.80 -15.53 1.62
CA LEU A 26 26.75 -15.32 2.72
C LEU A 26 26.64 -16.44 3.77
N THR A 27 25.43 -16.84 4.13
CA THR A 27 25.17 -17.94 5.05
C THR A 27 25.72 -19.26 4.51
N LYS A 28 25.51 -19.57 3.22
CA LYS A 28 26.07 -20.75 2.56
C LYS A 28 27.61 -20.77 2.58
N LYS A 29 28.23 -19.58 2.56
CA LYS A 29 29.70 -19.40 2.67
C LYS A 29 30.20 -19.46 4.13
N GLY A 30 29.38 -19.88 5.09
CA GLY A 30 29.72 -20.03 6.50
C GLY A 30 29.81 -18.72 7.29
N LYS A 31 29.32 -17.59 6.74
CA LYS A 31 29.29 -16.31 7.47
C LYS A 31 28.06 -16.22 8.37
N THR A 32 28.24 -15.65 9.55
CA THR A 32 27.11 -15.29 10.42
C THR A 32 26.41 -14.09 9.82
N VAL A 33 25.11 -14.22 9.54
CA VAL A 33 24.27 -13.16 8.93
C VAL A 33 23.06 -12.90 9.80
N TYR A 34 22.90 -11.66 10.24
CA TYR A 34 21.69 -11.18 10.90
C TYR A 34 20.75 -10.59 9.86
N GLN A 35 19.61 -11.26 9.62
CA GLN A 35 18.69 -10.91 8.53
C GLN A 35 17.67 -9.87 9.01
N PHE A 36 17.80 -8.63 8.52
CA PHE A 36 16.85 -7.53 8.74
C PHE A 36 16.20 -7.04 7.43
N GLY A 37 16.39 -7.79 6.32
CA GLY A 37 15.92 -7.39 4.99
C GLY A 37 14.45 -7.68 4.75
N PHE A 38 13.85 -8.65 5.45
CA PHE A 38 12.44 -9.00 5.36
C PHE A 38 11.72 -8.81 6.69
N GLY A 39 10.67 -7.99 6.68
CA GLY A 39 9.71 -7.92 7.78
C GLY A 39 8.67 -9.04 7.66
N GLN A 40 9.04 -10.26 8.00
CA GLN A 40 8.12 -11.39 8.03
C GLN A 40 7.70 -11.69 9.46
N SER A 41 6.39 -11.91 9.68
CA SER A 41 5.87 -12.32 10.99
C SER A 41 6.58 -13.60 11.47
N PRO A 42 7.13 -13.63 12.69
CA PRO A 42 7.74 -14.84 13.26
C PRO A 42 6.69 -15.83 13.78
N PHE A 43 5.44 -15.44 13.86
CA PHE A 43 4.36 -16.28 14.40
C PHE A 43 3.83 -17.25 13.37
N PRO A 44 3.46 -18.48 13.76
CA PRO A 44 2.81 -19.42 12.85
C PRO A 44 1.40 -18.93 12.49
N VAL A 45 0.90 -19.40 11.35
CA VAL A 45 -0.51 -19.16 10.98
C VAL A 45 -1.43 -19.76 12.05
N PRO A 46 -2.44 -19.04 12.54
CA PRO A 46 -3.39 -19.56 13.53
C PRO A 46 -4.02 -20.89 13.10
N ARG A 47 -4.17 -21.82 14.05
CA ARG A 47 -4.69 -23.17 13.77
C ARG A 47 -6.07 -23.15 13.11
N SER A 48 -6.95 -22.22 13.51
CA SER A 48 -8.28 -22.05 12.92
C SER A 48 -8.22 -21.72 11.43
N ILE A 49 -7.28 -20.88 11.01
CA ILE A 49 -7.09 -20.53 9.59
C ILE A 49 -6.55 -21.75 8.81
N VAL A 50 -5.56 -22.46 9.38
CA VAL A 50 -5.03 -23.69 8.77
C VAL A 50 -6.11 -24.74 8.61
N GLN A 51 -6.98 -24.91 9.63
CA GLN A 51 -8.07 -25.89 9.58
C GLN A 51 -9.11 -25.47 8.53
N ALA A 52 -9.54 -24.22 8.51
CA ALA A 52 -10.47 -23.69 7.50
C ALA A 52 -9.97 -23.92 6.08
N LEU A 53 -8.66 -23.72 5.82
CA LEU A 53 -8.07 -24.00 4.51
C LEU A 53 -8.18 -25.47 4.16
N LYS A 54 -7.85 -26.37 5.09
CA LYS A 54 -7.95 -27.83 4.88
C LYS A 54 -9.38 -28.26 4.58
N ASP A 55 -10.34 -27.76 5.34
CA ASP A 55 -11.76 -28.12 5.22
C ASP A 55 -12.36 -27.63 3.88
N ASN A 56 -11.80 -26.59 3.30
CA ASN A 56 -12.28 -25.95 2.06
C ASN A 56 -11.38 -26.20 0.85
N ALA A 57 -10.29 -26.96 0.98
CA ALA A 57 -9.34 -27.21 -0.11
C ALA A 57 -9.94 -27.94 -1.31
N HIS A 58 -11.09 -28.59 -1.14
CA HIS A 58 -11.82 -29.31 -2.21
C HIS A 58 -12.66 -28.36 -3.09
N GLN A 59 -12.86 -27.13 -2.69
CA GLN A 59 -13.64 -26.15 -3.46
C GLN A 59 -12.88 -25.76 -4.73
N LYS A 60 -13.56 -25.85 -5.87
CA LYS A 60 -12.94 -25.69 -7.21
C LYS A 60 -13.63 -24.68 -8.11
N ASP A 61 -14.75 -24.13 -7.67
CA ASP A 61 -15.59 -23.27 -8.51
C ASP A 61 -14.99 -21.87 -8.69
N TYR A 62 -15.24 -21.27 -9.85
CA TYR A 62 -14.87 -19.88 -10.09
C TYR A 62 -15.65 -18.96 -9.19
N LEU A 63 -14.95 -17.99 -8.62
CA LEU A 63 -15.55 -16.94 -7.80
C LEU A 63 -15.96 -15.72 -8.65
N PRO A 64 -16.91 -14.90 -8.17
CA PRO A 64 -17.17 -13.60 -8.77
C PRO A 64 -15.89 -12.75 -8.83
N SER A 65 -15.76 -11.87 -9.82
CA SER A 65 -14.56 -11.03 -10.02
C SER A 65 -14.25 -10.11 -8.81
N LYS A 66 -15.27 -9.72 -8.04
CA LYS A 66 -15.08 -8.98 -6.77
C LYS A 66 -14.63 -9.88 -5.60
N GLY A 67 -14.62 -11.19 -5.75
CA GLY A 67 -14.33 -12.17 -4.71
C GLY A 67 -15.58 -12.73 -4.01
N LEU A 68 -15.35 -13.70 -3.10
CA LEU A 68 -16.40 -14.41 -2.37
C LEU A 68 -17.28 -13.45 -1.57
N LEU A 69 -18.59 -13.53 -1.76
CA LEU A 69 -19.57 -12.62 -1.16
C LEU A 69 -19.50 -12.62 0.37
N GLU A 70 -19.39 -13.81 0.98
CA GLU A 70 -19.32 -13.97 2.44
C GLU A 70 -18.07 -13.31 3.02
N LEU A 71 -16.94 -13.41 2.30
CA LEU A 71 -15.69 -12.72 2.70
C LEU A 71 -15.85 -11.21 2.57
N ARG A 72 -16.43 -10.71 1.48
CA ARG A 72 -16.69 -9.27 1.28
C ARG A 72 -17.60 -8.71 2.37
N LYS A 73 -18.65 -9.44 2.76
CA LYS A 73 -19.52 -9.08 3.90
C LYS A 73 -18.75 -9.05 5.22
N SER A 74 -17.91 -10.05 5.48
CA SER A 74 -17.11 -10.11 6.70
C SER A 74 -16.11 -8.95 6.77
N VAL A 75 -15.46 -8.60 5.65
CA VAL A 75 -14.55 -7.45 5.57
C VAL A 75 -15.29 -6.14 5.78
N SER A 76 -16.45 -5.94 5.13
CA SER A 76 -17.21 -4.70 5.32
C SER A 76 -17.69 -4.53 6.77
N ASN A 77 -18.15 -5.61 7.43
CA ASN A 77 -18.54 -5.59 8.83
C ASN A 77 -17.34 -5.27 9.75
N PHE A 78 -16.18 -5.88 9.49
CA PHE A 78 -14.96 -5.59 10.24
C PHE A 78 -14.59 -4.10 10.14
N LEU A 79 -14.57 -3.54 8.94
CA LEU A 79 -14.26 -2.13 8.72
C LEU A 79 -15.30 -1.19 9.34
N THR A 80 -16.60 -1.50 9.23
CA THR A 80 -17.66 -0.73 9.87
C THR A 80 -17.50 -0.69 11.40
N ASN A 81 -17.14 -1.83 12.01
CA ASN A 81 -16.84 -1.90 13.43
C ASN A 81 -15.60 -1.10 13.84
N LYS A 82 -14.69 -0.85 12.91
CA LYS A 82 -13.53 0.05 13.07
C LYS A 82 -13.86 1.53 12.82
N GLY A 83 -15.11 1.85 12.52
CA GLY A 83 -15.58 3.23 12.35
C GLY A 83 -15.57 3.76 10.91
N TYR A 84 -15.25 2.90 9.92
CA TYR A 84 -15.40 3.28 8.51
C TYR A 84 -16.88 3.45 8.18
N LYS A 85 -17.23 4.58 7.58
CA LYS A 85 -18.63 4.95 7.29
C LYS A 85 -18.95 4.70 5.81
N ASP A 86 -20.25 4.58 5.54
CA ASP A 86 -20.79 4.50 4.17
C ASP A 86 -20.22 3.31 3.37
N LEU A 87 -19.88 2.20 4.06
CA LEU A 87 -19.23 1.02 3.51
C LEU A 87 -20.12 -0.20 3.61
N ASN A 88 -20.24 -0.93 2.50
CA ASN A 88 -20.91 -2.24 2.45
C ASN A 88 -20.12 -3.22 1.57
N HIS A 89 -20.60 -4.44 1.42
CA HIS A 89 -19.91 -5.48 0.66
C HIS A 89 -19.73 -5.17 -0.83
N GLU A 90 -20.50 -4.26 -1.42
CA GLU A 90 -20.34 -3.83 -2.82
C GLU A 90 -19.12 -2.91 -3.01
N ASN A 91 -18.62 -2.30 -1.94
CA ASN A 91 -17.42 -1.49 -1.93
C ASN A 91 -16.14 -2.32 -1.70
N ILE A 92 -16.27 -3.66 -1.54
CA ILE A 92 -15.14 -4.54 -1.26
C ILE A 92 -14.77 -5.34 -2.51
N ILE A 93 -13.48 -5.34 -2.81
CA ILE A 93 -12.85 -6.21 -3.80
C ILE A 93 -11.77 -7.04 -3.12
N ILE A 94 -11.81 -8.36 -3.33
CA ILE A 94 -10.82 -9.29 -2.81
C ILE A 94 -9.84 -9.65 -3.92
N GLY A 95 -8.55 -9.61 -3.61
CA GLY A 95 -7.48 -10.00 -4.51
C GLY A 95 -6.36 -10.73 -3.78
N PRO A 96 -5.37 -11.28 -4.48
CA PRO A 96 -4.24 -12.01 -3.90
C PRO A 96 -3.21 -11.07 -3.26
N GLY A 97 -3.68 -10.24 -2.32
CA GLY A 97 -2.91 -9.25 -1.58
C GLY A 97 -3.04 -7.82 -2.12
N SER A 98 -2.79 -6.84 -1.24
CA SER A 98 -2.90 -5.40 -1.55
C SER A 98 -1.97 -4.97 -2.70
N LYS A 99 -0.82 -5.61 -2.84
CA LYS A 99 0.14 -5.30 -3.91
C LYS A 99 -0.47 -5.39 -5.31
N GLU A 100 -1.23 -6.44 -5.58
CA GLU A 100 -1.91 -6.60 -6.87
C GLU A 100 -3.06 -5.60 -7.02
N LEU A 101 -3.89 -5.44 -5.98
CA LEU A 101 -5.00 -4.50 -6.02
C LEU A 101 -4.54 -3.05 -6.27
N MET A 102 -3.46 -2.62 -5.61
CA MET A 102 -2.84 -1.31 -5.85
C MET A 102 -2.32 -1.18 -7.27
N PHE A 103 -1.74 -2.23 -7.83
CA PHE A 103 -1.27 -2.24 -9.20
C PHE A 103 -2.41 -2.12 -10.20
N LEU A 104 -3.50 -2.88 -10.00
CA LEU A 104 -4.70 -2.80 -10.83
C LEU A 104 -5.33 -1.40 -10.78
N LEU A 105 -5.37 -0.78 -9.60
CA LEU A 105 -5.83 0.61 -9.48
C LEU A 105 -4.95 1.57 -10.29
N GLN A 106 -3.62 1.44 -10.19
CA GLN A 106 -2.70 2.29 -10.94
C GLN A 106 -2.82 2.08 -12.47
N ILE A 107 -3.08 0.85 -12.93
CA ILE A 107 -3.36 0.58 -14.35
C ILE A 107 -4.66 1.26 -14.81
N ALA A 108 -5.67 1.26 -13.96
CA ALA A 108 -7.00 1.82 -14.28
C ALA A 108 -7.05 3.35 -14.12
N PHE A 109 -6.11 3.94 -13.38
CA PHE A 109 -6.10 5.37 -13.06
C PHE A 109 -5.49 6.18 -14.20
N ASP A 110 -6.25 7.15 -14.69
CA ASP A 110 -5.81 8.12 -15.71
C ASP A 110 -5.48 9.45 -15.04
N GLY A 111 -4.20 9.64 -14.68
CA GLY A 111 -3.74 10.83 -13.97
C GLY A 111 -2.29 10.71 -13.48
N GLU A 112 -1.87 11.62 -12.61
CA GLU A 112 -0.53 11.65 -12.04
C GLU A 112 -0.54 11.13 -10.60
N ILE A 113 0.52 10.38 -10.23
CA ILE A 113 0.63 9.69 -8.94
C ILE A 113 1.64 10.43 -8.06
N ILE A 114 1.28 10.62 -6.79
CA ILE A 114 2.12 11.30 -5.80
C ILE A 114 2.56 10.30 -4.74
N LEU A 115 3.88 10.27 -4.50
CA LEU A 115 4.54 9.31 -3.63
C LEU A 115 5.38 10.03 -2.56
N PRO A 116 4.93 10.11 -1.31
CA PRO A 116 5.77 10.58 -0.20
C PRO A 116 6.95 9.62 0.02
N VAL A 117 8.15 10.14 0.32
CA VAL A 117 9.33 9.34 0.64
C VAL A 117 9.80 9.60 2.07
N PRO A 118 10.31 8.56 2.76
CA PRO A 118 10.53 7.19 2.31
C PRO A 118 9.23 6.41 2.09
N SER A 119 9.21 5.53 1.10
CA SER A 119 8.03 4.74 0.76
C SER A 119 8.38 3.29 0.39
N TRP A 120 7.36 2.44 0.38
CA TRP A 120 7.55 1.07 -0.05
C TRP A 120 8.06 0.98 -1.49
N VAL A 121 9.05 0.13 -1.69
CA VAL A 121 9.81 0.01 -2.94
C VAL A 121 9.00 -0.38 -4.18
N SER A 122 7.74 -0.80 -4.01
CA SER A 122 6.92 -1.26 -5.14
C SER A 122 6.03 -0.16 -5.75
N TYR A 123 5.78 0.97 -5.08
CA TYR A 123 4.86 1.98 -5.59
C TYR A 123 5.34 2.60 -6.92
N ALA A 124 6.56 3.13 -6.95
CA ALA A 124 7.10 3.73 -8.15
C ALA A 124 7.28 2.74 -9.32
N PRO A 125 7.81 1.51 -9.13
CA PRO A 125 7.83 0.51 -10.18
C PRO A 125 6.44 0.19 -10.75
N GLN A 126 5.39 0.14 -9.93
CA GLN A 126 4.02 -0.07 -10.40
C GLN A 126 3.56 1.10 -11.28
N ALA A 127 3.79 2.34 -10.85
CA ALA A 127 3.48 3.53 -11.65
C ALA A 127 4.21 3.52 -13.01
N ILE A 128 5.51 3.15 -13.03
CA ILE A 128 6.30 3.02 -14.26
C ILE A 128 5.70 1.96 -15.20
N ILE A 129 5.32 0.79 -14.68
CA ILE A 129 4.73 -0.30 -15.47
C ILE A 129 3.37 0.13 -16.02
N ALA A 130 2.55 0.79 -15.20
CA ALA A 130 1.25 1.33 -15.58
C ALA A 130 1.36 2.54 -16.53
N LYS A 131 2.57 3.11 -16.70
CA LYS A 131 2.87 4.32 -17.49
C LYS A 131 2.27 5.60 -16.93
N ASN A 132 1.98 5.66 -15.65
CA ASN A 132 1.59 6.88 -14.99
C ASN A 132 2.82 7.75 -14.72
N LYS A 133 2.70 9.05 -14.95
CA LYS A 133 3.66 10.03 -14.45
C LYS A 133 3.55 10.08 -12.93
N TYR A 134 4.67 10.12 -12.22
CA TYR A 134 4.66 10.20 -10.78
C TYR A 134 5.64 11.23 -10.23
N HIS A 135 5.33 11.71 -9.03
CA HIS A 135 6.08 12.77 -8.34
C HIS A 135 6.42 12.33 -6.93
N TRP A 136 7.60 12.74 -6.47
CA TRP A 136 8.03 12.50 -5.11
C TRP A 136 7.72 13.70 -4.21
N ILE A 137 7.15 13.46 -3.03
CA ILE A 137 7.18 14.42 -1.94
C ILE A 137 8.34 14.06 -1.03
N GLN A 138 9.34 14.93 -0.95
CA GLN A 138 10.46 14.75 -0.02
C GLN A 138 10.00 15.08 1.40
N THR A 139 10.21 14.14 2.33
CA THR A 139 10.01 14.36 3.76
C THR A 139 11.34 14.22 4.49
N GLU A 140 11.39 14.66 5.75
CA GLU A 140 12.64 14.77 6.49
C GLU A 140 12.60 14.01 7.81
N LYS A 141 13.78 13.53 8.25
CA LYS A 141 13.94 12.83 9.53
C LYS A 141 13.56 13.70 10.73
N ASN A 142 13.86 14.99 10.70
CA ASN A 142 13.54 15.95 11.76
C ASN A 142 12.02 16.16 11.96
N THR A 143 11.21 15.87 10.93
CA THR A 143 9.75 15.86 10.99
C THR A 143 9.18 14.45 11.14
N ASN A 144 9.99 13.45 11.52
CA ASN A 144 9.59 12.04 11.57
C ASN A 144 8.98 11.54 10.25
N TRP A 145 9.46 12.02 9.12
CA TRP A 145 8.98 11.65 7.79
C TRP A 145 7.48 11.95 7.55
N HIS A 146 6.94 12.94 8.25
CA HIS A 146 5.54 13.34 8.06
C HIS A 146 5.38 14.26 6.85
N ILE A 147 4.30 14.01 6.11
CA ILE A 147 3.81 15.00 5.15
C ILE A 147 2.96 16.04 5.86
N SER A 148 2.96 17.26 5.33
CA SER A 148 2.13 18.36 5.83
C SER A 148 1.20 18.87 4.74
N PRO A 149 0.15 19.65 5.10
CA PRO A 149 -0.71 20.32 4.13
C PRO A 149 0.07 21.19 3.12
N GLU A 150 1.15 21.85 3.55
CA GLU A 150 1.98 22.70 2.68
C GLU A 150 2.70 21.87 1.60
N HIS A 151 3.14 20.66 1.92
CA HIS A 151 3.69 19.73 0.92
C HIS A 151 2.66 19.41 -0.16
N ILE A 152 1.38 19.21 0.24
CA ILE A 152 0.29 18.92 -0.69
C ILE A 152 -0.09 20.15 -1.52
N ASP A 153 -0.22 21.31 -0.90
CA ASP A 153 -0.48 22.57 -1.62
C ASP A 153 0.59 22.83 -2.69
N LYS A 154 1.86 22.64 -2.32
CA LYS A 154 2.98 22.82 -3.24
C LYS A 154 2.90 21.84 -4.43
N ILE A 155 2.84 20.53 -4.16
CA ILE A 155 2.84 19.54 -5.24
C ILE A 155 1.59 19.66 -6.13
N ALA A 156 0.44 20.02 -5.56
CA ALA A 156 -0.80 20.23 -6.31
C ALA A 156 -0.67 21.37 -7.34
N SER A 157 0.13 22.39 -7.05
CA SER A 157 0.38 23.50 -7.99
C SER A 157 1.37 23.14 -9.10
N GLU A 158 2.16 22.07 -8.95
CA GLU A 158 3.15 21.60 -9.92
C GLU A 158 2.59 20.54 -10.87
N ILE A 159 1.41 19.96 -10.54
CA ILE A 159 0.79 18.88 -11.32
C ILE A 159 -0.22 19.47 -12.32
N GLU A 160 -0.04 19.12 -13.59
CA GLU A 160 -0.89 19.59 -14.68
C GLU A 160 -2.19 18.78 -14.80
N SER A 161 -2.18 17.50 -14.40
CA SER A 161 -3.35 16.64 -14.49
C SER A 161 -4.45 17.07 -13.52
N GLU A 162 -5.70 17.04 -14.01
CA GLU A 162 -6.88 17.21 -13.14
C GLU A 162 -7.02 16.04 -12.16
N ASN A 163 -6.67 14.83 -12.59
CA ASN A 163 -6.73 13.63 -11.77
C ASN A 163 -5.40 13.41 -11.04
N LYS A 164 -5.46 13.39 -9.73
CA LYS A 164 -4.29 13.26 -8.82
C LYS A 164 -4.54 12.12 -7.86
N LEU A 165 -3.64 11.14 -7.84
CA LEU A 165 -3.67 10.03 -6.88
C LEU A 165 -2.49 10.14 -5.94
N ILE A 166 -2.73 10.28 -4.65
CA ILE A 166 -1.67 10.14 -3.66
C ILE A 166 -1.72 8.76 -3.01
N ILE A 167 -0.56 8.10 -2.88
CA ILE A 167 -0.45 6.83 -2.16
C ILE A 167 0.13 7.11 -0.78
N LEU A 168 -0.67 6.88 0.24
CA LEU A 168 -0.29 7.00 1.65
C LEU A 168 -0.13 5.62 2.26
N ASN A 169 0.96 5.40 2.99
CA ASN A 169 1.15 4.20 3.79
C ASN A 169 1.28 4.57 5.27
N SER A 170 0.34 4.13 6.08
CA SER A 170 0.33 4.41 7.52
C SER A 170 -0.29 3.23 8.29
N PRO A 171 0.42 2.65 9.25
CA PRO A 171 1.84 2.88 9.59
C PRO A 171 2.77 2.64 8.39
N ASN A 172 3.84 3.44 8.28
CA ASN A 172 4.68 3.48 7.08
C ASN A 172 5.76 2.40 7.05
N ASN A 173 5.97 1.83 5.89
CA ASN A 173 7.16 1.05 5.56
C ASN A 173 8.05 1.89 4.60
N PRO A 174 9.29 2.29 4.98
CA PRO A 174 10.11 1.66 6.03
C PRO A 174 10.23 2.46 7.35
N SER A 175 9.65 3.65 7.50
CA SER A 175 9.94 4.54 8.64
C SER A 175 9.33 4.07 9.97
N GLY A 176 8.26 3.24 9.93
CA GLY A 176 7.51 2.82 11.12
C GLY A 176 6.66 3.94 11.75
N THR A 177 6.51 5.07 11.07
CA THR A 177 5.77 6.22 11.57
C THR A 177 4.31 6.21 11.13
N ASN A 178 3.43 6.79 11.93
CA ASN A 178 2.04 7.05 11.57
C ASN A 178 1.89 8.44 10.97
N ILE A 179 0.92 8.62 10.08
CA ILE A 179 0.56 9.93 9.58
C ILE A 179 -0.19 10.69 10.69
N HIS A 180 0.23 11.91 10.92
CA HIS A 180 -0.47 12.89 11.77
C HIS A 180 -1.19 13.93 10.92
N LEU A 181 -1.90 14.87 11.55
CA LEU A 181 -2.63 15.95 10.86
C LEU A 181 -3.66 15.41 9.84
N LEU A 182 -4.29 14.26 10.17
CA LEU A 182 -5.23 13.60 9.26
C LEU A 182 -6.39 14.49 8.84
N LYS A 183 -6.88 15.36 9.73
CA LYS A 183 -7.96 16.30 9.43
C LYS A 183 -7.50 17.36 8.43
N GLU A 184 -6.39 18.00 8.71
CA GLU A 184 -5.79 19.05 7.87
C GLU A 184 -5.39 18.49 6.50
N LEU A 185 -4.84 17.28 6.47
CA LEU A 185 -4.56 16.56 5.22
C LEU A 185 -5.83 16.26 4.45
N GLY A 186 -6.90 15.78 5.11
CA GLY A 186 -8.19 15.52 4.46
C GLY A 186 -8.80 16.80 3.85
N GLU A 187 -8.68 17.92 4.52
CA GLU A 187 -9.13 19.23 4.03
C GLU A 187 -8.35 19.66 2.77
N VAL A 188 -7.02 19.53 2.76
CA VAL A 188 -6.21 19.91 1.61
C VAL A 188 -6.36 18.92 0.44
N PHE A 189 -6.54 17.62 0.68
CA PHE A 189 -6.86 16.65 -0.36
C PHE A 189 -8.20 16.99 -1.03
N THR A 190 -9.20 17.35 -0.24
CA THR A 190 -10.50 17.78 -0.77
C THR A 190 -10.38 19.07 -1.58
N LYS A 191 -9.65 20.06 -1.08
CA LYS A 191 -9.39 21.34 -1.75
C LYS A 191 -8.81 21.15 -3.17
N HIS A 192 -7.90 20.20 -3.33
CA HIS A 192 -7.19 19.96 -4.59
C HIS A 192 -7.73 18.74 -5.39
N ASN A 193 -8.86 18.19 -4.99
CA ASN A 193 -9.51 17.04 -5.63
C ASN A 193 -8.58 15.82 -5.78
N PHE A 194 -7.87 15.47 -4.71
CA PHE A 194 -7.06 14.25 -4.70
C PHE A 194 -7.92 13.00 -4.51
N THR A 195 -7.58 11.95 -5.25
CA THR A 195 -7.92 10.58 -4.88
C THR A 195 -6.85 10.05 -3.95
N VAL A 196 -7.24 9.42 -2.85
CA VAL A 196 -6.30 8.90 -1.85
C VAL A 196 -6.34 7.37 -1.83
N LEU A 197 -5.23 6.72 -2.16
CA LEU A 197 -4.99 5.32 -1.88
C LEU A 197 -4.31 5.20 -0.52
N SER A 198 -5.03 4.71 0.48
CA SER A 198 -4.50 4.48 1.83
C SER A 198 -4.08 3.01 1.98
N ASP A 199 -2.77 2.75 1.96
CA ASP A 199 -2.21 1.44 2.26
C ASP A 199 -2.08 1.27 3.77
N GLU A 200 -3.02 0.51 4.35
CA GLU A 200 -3.21 0.32 5.78
C GLU A 200 -2.80 -1.09 6.24
N ILE A 201 -1.90 -1.73 5.50
CA ILE A 201 -1.46 -3.11 5.78
C ILE A 201 -0.98 -3.33 7.22
N TYR A 202 -0.47 -2.27 7.86
CA TYR A 202 0.04 -2.30 9.24
C TYR A 202 -0.92 -1.67 10.26
N SER A 203 -2.17 -1.38 9.90
CA SER A 203 -3.14 -0.69 10.78
C SER A 203 -3.41 -1.41 12.11
N GLU A 204 -3.19 -2.73 12.17
CA GLU A 204 -3.32 -3.53 13.40
C GLU A 204 -2.00 -3.70 14.17
N LEU A 205 -0.88 -3.14 13.66
CA LEU A 205 0.45 -3.23 14.28
C LEU A 205 0.83 -1.88 14.91
N TYR A 206 0.30 -1.62 16.10
CA TYR A 206 0.61 -0.42 16.88
C TYR A 206 0.89 -0.77 18.35
N PHE A 207 1.70 0.06 19.02
CA PHE A 207 2.14 -0.20 20.39
C PHE A 207 1.48 0.71 21.44
N LYS A 208 1.11 1.92 21.08
CA LYS A 208 0.65 2.93 22.05
C LYS A 208 -0.67 3.59 21.66
N ASP A 209 -0.86 3.96 20.42
CA ASP A 209 -1.99 4.75 19.95
C ASP A 209 -2.87 3.93 19.02
N ASN A 210 -4.17 4.13 19.12
CA ASN A 210 -5.10 3.54 18.17
C ASN A 210 -4.88 4.15 16.78
N TYR A 211 -4.73 3.30 15.78
CA TYR A 211 -4.67 3.71 14.39
C TYR A 211 -5.96 4.45 13.97
N LYS A 212 -5.80 5.51 13.17
CA LYS A 212 -6.91 6.20 12.51
C LYS A 212 -6.64 6.29 11.02
N SER A 213 -7.62 5.89 10.22
CA SER A 213 -7.54 6.01 8.76
C SER A 213 -7.81 7.44 8.31
N ILE A 214 -7.14 7.83 7.21
CA ILE A 214 -7.45 9.09 6.50
C ILE A 214 -8.90 9.10 5.97
N SER A 215 -9.51 7.95 5.71
CA SER A 215 -10.89 7.84 5.24
C SER A 215 -11.94 8.41 6.20
N HIS A 216 -11.58 8.61 7.48
CA HIS A 216 -12.44 9.32 8.43
C HIS A 216 -12.52 10.84 8.16
N PHE A 217 -11.60 11.39 7.37
CA PHE A 217 -11.43 12.82 7.12
C PHE A 217 -11.49 13.19 5.63
N HIS A 218 -11.41 12.20 4.74
CA HIS A 218 -11.48 12.38 3.29
C HIS A 218 -12.24 11.21 2.66
N LYS A 219 -13.10 11.51 1.65
CA LYS A 219 -14.02 10.51 1.06
C LYS A 219 -13.68 10.06 -0.35
N ASN A 220 -12.66 10.66 -1.02
CA ASN A 220 -12.32 10.37 -2.42
C ASN A 220 -11.02 9.58 -2.57
#